data_4c192c6e0bd841694c3be3b1ef4dea5f
#
_entry.id   4c192c6e0bd841694c3be3b1ef4dea5f
#
_cell.length_a   1.000
_cell.length_b   1.000
_cell.length_c   1.000
_cell.angle_alpha   90.00
_cell.angle_beta   90.00
_cell.angle_gamma   90.00
#
_symmetry.space_group_name_H-M   'P 1'
#
loop_
_entity.id
_entity.type
_entity.pdbx_description
1 polymer ?
#
loop_
_entity_poly.entity_id
_entity_poly.type
_entity_poly.pdbx_seq_one_letter_code
_entity_poly.pdbx_strand_id
1 'polypeptide(L)'
;NGDKFYIMPTAQDHKRAYDGDKGPNTGGMGAYAPVPHLPQSVVDTAVETIVKPVLEGMIQEGRPYLGVLYAGLILTADGPKVIEFNARFGDPETQIILPRLTSDFAQNITDILDGKEPIITWTDKGVTLGVVVASNGYPLDYEKGVELPAKTVGDIITYYAGAKFSENSRALLSNGGRVY
;
A
#
# COMPACT_ATOMS: atom_id res chain seq x y z
N ASN A 1 -13.99 -16.97 5.20
CA ASN A 1 -15.45 -17.10 5.11
C ASN A 1 -16.20 -15.77 4.90
N GLY A 2 -15.51 -14.67 4.54
CA GLY A 2 -16.10 -13.40 4.13
C GLY A 2 -16.63 -12.50 5.25
N ASP A 3 -16.89 -13.01 6.43
CA ASP A 3 -17.40 -12.29 7.60
C ASP A 3 -16.29 -11.84 8.58
N LYS A 4 -15.09 -12.42 8.47
CA LYS A 4 -13.94 -12.04 9.28
C LYS A 4 -12.97 -11.17 8.49
N PHE A 5 -12.48 -10.14 9.13
CA PHE A 5 -11.44 -9.25 8.55
C PHE A 5 -10.47 -8.78 9.63
N TYR A 6 -9.26 -8.49 9.21
CA TYR A 6 -8.16 -8.05 10.07
C TYR A 6 -7.61 -6.74 9.53
N ILE A 7 -7.73 -5.68 10.31
CA ILE A 7 -7.33 -4.33 9.90
C ILE A 7 -5.81 -4.21 10.01
N MET A 8 -5.19 -3.78 8.92
CA MET A 8 -3.77 -3.40 8.89
C MET A 8 -3.59 -1.96 9.40
N PRO A 9 -2.38 -1.56 9.79
CA PRO A 9 -2.09 -0.16 10.09
C PRO A 9 -2.55 0.77 8.98
N THR A 10 -3.09 1.93 9.37
CA THR A 10 -3.48 2.96 8.41
C THR A 10 -2.26 3.51 7.69
N ALA A 11 -2.41 3.83 6.41
CA ALA A 11 -1.38 4.46 5.61
C ALA A 11 -1.94 5.69 4.88
N GLN A 12 -1.09 6.68 4.67
CA GLN A 12 -1.42 7.82 3.82
C GLN A 12 -0.50 7.83 2.62
N ASP A 13 -1.09 7.72 1.43
CA ASP A 13 -0.44 7.82 0.14
C ASP A 13 -0.48 9.27 -0.38
N HIS A 14 0.56 9.65 -1.13
CA HIS A 14 0.71 10.94 -1.79
C HIS A 14 0.69 10.74 -3.30
N LYS A 15 -0.44 11.03 -3.93
CA LYS A 15 -0.69 10.70 -5.34
C LYS A 15 -0.24 11.79 -6.33
N ARG A 16 -0.01 13.01 -5.88
CA ARG A 16 0.38 14.12 -6.76
C ARG A 16 1.87 14.05 -7.12
N ALA A 17 2.17 14.33 -8.40
CA ALA A 17 3.53 14.19 -8.94
C ALA A 17 4.52 15.26 -8.45
N TYR A 18 4.03 16.45 -8.05
CA TYR A 18 4.88 17.61 -7.76
C TYR A 18 4.68 18.13 -6.35
N ASP A 19 5.66 18.86 -5.85
CA ASP A 19 5.66 19.47 -4.52
C ASP A 19 4.42 20.32 -4.27
N GLY A 20 3.98 20.33 -3.03
CA GLY A 20 2.81 21.10 -2.60
C GLY A 20 1.49 20.53 -3.11
N ASP A 21 1.40 19.21 -3.27
CA ASP A 21 0.20 18.48 -3.73
C ASP A 21 -0.30 18.98 -5.09
N LYS A 22 0.65 19.18 -6.03
CA LYS A 22 0.39 19.70 -7.37
C LYS A 22 0.69 18.67 -8.47
N GLY A 23 0.26 18.99 -9.68
CA GLY A 23 0.49 18.17 -10.87
C GLY A 23 -0.54 17.05 -11.02
N PRO A 24 -0.32 16.14 -11.97
CA PRO A 24 -1.22 15.01 -12.22
C PRO A 24 -1.20 13.99 -11.09
N ASN A 25 -2.27 13.20 -10.99
CA ASN A 25 -2.30 12.02 -10.14
C ASN A 25 -1.36 10.94 -10.70
N THR A 26 -0.76 10.17 -9.80
CA THR A 26 0.14 9.06 -10.09
C THR A 26 -0.37 7.77 -9.44
N GLY A 27 0.40 6.70 -9.53
CA GLY A 27 0.16 5.48 -8.76
C GLY A 27 0.56 5.58 -7.28
N GLY A 28 1.06 6.74 -6.82
CA GLY A 28 1.62 7.01 -5.49
C GLY A 28 3.09 7.38 -5.59
N MET A 29 3.46 8.50 -4.99
CA MET A 29 4.83 9.03 -4.95
C MET A 29 5.53 8.78 -3.61
N GLY A 30 4.81 8.22 -2.68
CA GLY A 30 5.30 7.86 -1.37
C GLY A 30 4.15 7.73 -0.38
N ALA A 31 4.43 7.07 0.73
CA ALA A 31 3.43 6.86 1.77
C ALA A 31 4.08 6.74 3.14
N TYR A 32 3.29 6.87 4.20
CA TYR A 32 3.74 6.60 5.56
C TYR A 32 2.68 5.86 6.38
N ALA A 33 3.12 5.07 7.34
CA ALA A 33 2.28 4.27 8.24
C ALA A 33 2.92 4.15 9.66
N PRO A 34 2.10 4.14 10.73
CA PRO A 34 0.68 4.51 10.75
C PRO A 34 0.51 6.01 10.51
N VAL A 35 -0.74 6.46 10.34
CA VAL A 35 -1.08 7.89 10.21
C VAL A 35 -1.27 8.48 11.62
N PRO A 36 -0.29 9.23 12.16
CA PRO A 36 -0.27 9.55 13.60
C PRO A 36 -1.35 10.56 14.03
N HIS A 37 -1.83 11.36 13.09
CA HIS A 37 -2.86 12.38 13.36
C HIS A 37 -4.29 11.89 13.06
N LEU A 38 -4.47 10.64 12.65
CA LEU A 38 -5.78 10.07 12.37
C LEU A 38 -6.37 9.48 13.66
N PRO A 39 -7.46 10.03 14.20
CA PRO A 39 -8.10 9.46 15.40
C PRO A 39 -8.62 8.04 15.14
N GLN A 40 -8.51 7.17 16.14
CA GLN A 40 -9.03 5.80 16.05
C GLN A 40 -10.53 5.79 15.73
N SER A 41 -11.30 6.74 16.23
CA SER A 41 -12.73 6.88 15.95
C SER A 41 -13.05 7.02 14.45
N VAL A 42 -12.16 7.61 13.66
CA VAL A 42 -12.32 7.71 12.19
C VAL A 42 -12.13 6.34 11.55
N VAL A 43 -11.14 5.57 12.01
CA VAL A 43 -10.92 4.19 11.56
C VAL A 43 -12.12 3.33 11.91
N ASP A 44 -12.60 3.41 13.14
CA ASP A 44 -13.78 2.66 13.60
C ASP A 44 -15.03 3.01 12.77
N THR A 45 -15.23 4.30 12.49
CA THR A 45 -16.32 4.76 11.60
C THR A 45 -16.19 4.17 10.20
N ALA A 46 -14.99 4.19 9.61
CA ALA A 46 -14.75 3.62 8.28
C ALA A 46 -15.01 2.09 8.26
N VAL A 47 -14.61 1.39 9.31
CA VAL A 47 -14.88 -0.04 9.46
C VAL A 47 -16.38 -0.32 9.50
N GLU A 48 -17.13 0.38 10.35
CA GLU A 48 -18.56 0.16 10.55
C GLU A 48 -19.40 0.59 9.34
N THR A 49 -19.05 1.70 8.71
CA THR A 49 -19.91 2.30 7.65
C THR A 49 -19.48 1.95 6.24
N ILE A 50 -18.26 1.40 6.05
CA ILE A 50 -17.70 1.12 4.72
C ILE A 50 -17.28 -0.35 4.63
N VAL A 51 -16.33 -0.81 5.47
CA VAL A 51 -15.72 -2.13 5.31
C VAL A 51 -16.73 -3.26 5.55
N LYS A 52 -17.41 -3.23 6.68
CA LYS A 52 -18.42 -4.25 7.04
C LYS A 52 -19.55 -4.33 6.00
N PRO A 53 -20.21 -3.22 5.61
CA PRO A 53 -21.28 -3.27 4.61
C PRO A 53 -20.83 -3.83 3.26
N VAL A 54 -19.59 -3.57 2.83
CA VAL A 54 -19.05 -4.14 1.58
C VAL A 54 -18.88 -5.64 1.70
N LEU A 55 -18.30 -6.14 2.78
CA LEU A 55 -18.10 -7.59 3.00
C LEU A 55 -19.44 -8.32 3.11
N GLU A 56 -20.38 -7.76 3.86
CA GLU A 56 -21.73 -8.30 4.02
C GLU A 56 -22.49 -8.32 2.68
N GLY A 57 -22.40 -7.23 1.91
CA GLY A 57 -23.01 -7.16 0.57
C GLY A 57 -22.44 -8.21 -0.37
N MET A 58 -21.13 -8.44 -0.35
CA MET A 58 -20.52 -9.49 -1.17
C MET A 58 -20.99 -10.90 -0.76
N ILE A 59 -21.19 -11.15 0.51
CA ILE A 59 -21.78 -12.43 0.99
C ILE A 59 -23.23 -12.57 0.51
N GLN A 60 -24.02 -11.51 0.65
CA GLN A 60 -25.45 -11.52 0.23
C GLN A 60 -25.59 -11.75 -1.27
N GLU A 61 -24.67 -11.25 -2.09
CA GLU A 61 -24.62 -11.48 -3.53
C GLU A 61 -24.05 -12.87 -3.92
N GLY A 62 -23.72 -13.73 -2.95
CA GLY A 62 -23.14 -15.04 -3.18
C GLY A 62 -21.69 -15.02 -3.68
N ARG A 63 -20.97 -13.93 -3.42
CA ARG A 63 -19.57 -13.69 -3.82
C ARG A 63 -18.69 -13.33 -2.62
N PRO A 64 -18.61 -14.19 -1.59
CA PRO A 64 -17.79 -13.90 -0.43
C PRO A 64 -16.34 -13.64 -0.83
N TYR A 65 -15.76 -12.54 -0.32
CA TYR A 65 -14.39 -12.16 -0.63
C TYR A 65 -13.39 -12.82 0.31
N LEU A 66 -12.32 -13.38 -0.24
CA LEU A 66 -11.18 -13.89 0.51
C LEU A 66 -9.90 -13.33 -0.12
N GLY A 67 -9.19 -12.50 0.61
CA GLY A 67 -7.98 -11.85 0.12
C GLY A 67 -7.72 -10.51 0.79
N VAL A 68 -6.87 -9.71 0.18
CA VAL A 68 -6.55 -8.36 0.65
C VAL A 68 -7.48 -7.36 0.00
N LEU A 69 -8.27 -6.67 0.80
CA LEU A 69 -9.11 -5.56 0.37
C LEU A 69 -8.44 -4.24 0.75
N TYR A 70 -7.99 -3.50 -0.25
CA TYR A 70 -7.52 -2.13 -0.08
C TYR A 70 -8.71 -1.19 -0.19
N ALA A 71 -8.95 -0.38 0.82
CA ALA A 71 -9.96 0.67 0.81
C ALA A 71 -9.27 2.04 0.72
N GLY A 72 -9.31 2.66 -0.45
CA GLY A 72 -8.88 4.04 -0.67
C GLY A 72 -9.96 5.00 -0.19
N LEU A 73 -9.67 5.73 0.88
CA LEU A 73 -10.62 6.61 1.53
C LEU A 73 -10.13 8.06 1.51
N ILE A 74 -11.07 8.99 1.48
CA ILE A 74 -10.83 10.41 1.75
C ILE A 74 -11.60 10.83 2.99
N LEU A 75 -10.93 11.58 3.85
CA LEU A 75 -11.57 12.17 5.03
C LEU A 75 -12.19 13.52 4.65
N THR A 76 -13.49 13.62 4.82
CA THR A 76 -14.28 14.84 4.58
C THR A 76 -14.86 15.39 5.88
N ALA A 77 -15.50 16.55 5.83
CA ALA A 77 -16.23 17.10 6.97
C ALA A 77 -17.36 16.17 7.45
N ASP A 78 -17.92 15.36 6.55
CA ASP A 78 -18.98 14.39 6.84
C ASP A 78 -18.44 12.99 7.17
N GLY A 79 -17.15 12.86 7.48
CA GLY A 79 -16.47 11.60 7.79
C GLY A 79 -15.77 10.95 6.58
N PRO A 80 -15.33 9.70 6.73
CA PRO A 80 -14.63 8.97 5.67
C PRO A 80 -15.56 8.64 4.50
N LYS A 81 -15.07 8.86 3.28
CA LYS A 81 -15.76 8.50 2.03
C LYS A 81 -14.86 7.64 1.17
N VAL A 82 -15.46 6.71 0.42
CA VAL A 82 -14.75 5.82 -0.49
C VAL A 82 -14.35 6.54 -1.76
N ILE A 83 -13.09 6.39 -2.14
CA ILE A 83 -12.58 6.75 -3.46
C ILE A 83 -12.60 5.51 -4.34
N GLU A 84 -11.99 4.42 -3.86
CA GLU A 84 -11.88 3.15 -4.61
C GLU A 84 -11.67 1.97 -3.67
N PHE A 85 -11.96 0.77 -4.19
CA PHE A 85 -11.48 -0.49 -3.62
C PHE A 85 -10.53 -1.17 -4.59
N ASN A 86 -9.49 -1.82 -4.07
CA ASN A 86 -8.61 -2.67 -4.84
C ASN A 86 -8.51 -4.05 -4.19
N ALA A 87 -8.59 -5.11 -5.01
CA ALA A 87 -8.51 -6.51 -4.57
C ALA A 87 -7.05 -7.00 -4.51
N ARG A 88 -6.18 -6.22 -3.89
CA ARG A 88 -4.74 -6.45 -3.78
C ARG A 88 -4.13 -5.57 -2.71
N PHE A 89 -2.88 -5.87 -2.38
CA PHE A 89 -2.06 -4.96 -1.60
C PHE A 89 -1.86 -3.61 -2.31
N GLY A 90 -1.78 -2.53 -1.53
CA GLY A 90 -1.44 -1.19 -2.03
C GLY A 90 0.01 -1.09 -2.51
N ASP A 91 0.27 -0.14 -3.37
CA ASP A 91 1.60 0.23 -3.84
C ASP A 91 1.65 1.76 -4.01
N PRO A 92 2.34 2.49 -3.10
CA PRO A 92 3.48 2.07 -2.27
C PRO A 92 3.15 1.64 -0.81
N GLU A 93 1.90 1.41 -0.43
CA GLU A 93 1.53 1.19 0.97
C GLU A 93 2.07 -0.13 1.55
N THR A 94 2.16 -1.18 0.75
CA THR A 94 2.66 -2.49 1.19
C THR A 94 4.09 -2.40 1.71
N GLN A 95 4.94 -1.64 1.02
CA GLN A 95 6.35 -1.47 1.34
C GLN A 95 6.58 -0.77 2.69
N ILE A 96 5.56 -0.07 3.20
CA ILE A 96 5.64 0.62 4.49
C ILE A 96 4.80 -0.04 5.59
N ILE A 97 3.81 -0.85 5.23
CA ILE A 97 2.96 -1.57 6.19
C ILE A 97 3.60 -2.90 6.61
N LEU A 98 4.02 -3.74 5.65
CA LEU A 98 4.55 -5.06 5.97
C LEU A 98 5.82 -5.05 6.83
N PRO A 99 6.76 -4.10 6.70
CA PRO A 99 7.89 -4.00 7.63
C PRO A 99 7.50 -3.74 9.10
N ARG A 100 6.26 -3.35 9.35
CA ARG A 100 5.72 -3.15 10.69
C ARG A 100 5.14 -4.41 11.32
N LEU A 101 4.93 -5.46 10.52
CA LEU A 101 4.44 -6.75 11.02
C LEU A 101 5.51 -7.42 11.88
N THR A 102 5.14 -7.85 13.08
CA THR A 102 6.02 -8.54 14.02
C THR A 102 5.74 -10.04 14.15
N SER A 103 4.56 -10.48 13.68
CA SER A 103 4.22 -11.89 13.55
C SER A 103 4.66 -12.46 12.19
N ASP A 104 4.67 -13.78 12.06
CA ASP A 104 5.02 -14.46 10.81
C ASP A 104 3.91 -14.25 9.76
N PHE A 105 4.26 -13.58 8.66
CA PHE A 105 3.32 -13.26 7.59
C PHE A 105 2.77 -14.52 6.90
N ALA A 106 3.63 -15.48 6.60
CA ALA A 106 3.22 -16.71 5.91
C ALA A 106 2.30 -17.56 6.81
N GLN A 107 2.61 -17.66 8.09
CA GLN A 107 1.76 -18.35 9.06
C GLN A 107 0.40 -17.67 9.18
N ASN A 108 0.34 -16.34 9.27
CA ASN A 108 -0.93 -15.61 9.33
C ASN A 108 -1.82 -15.88 8.11
N ILE A 109 -1.24 -15.89 6.90
CA ILE A 109 -1.99 -16.21 5.68
C ILE A 109 -2.47 -17.66 5.69
N THR A 110 -1.61 -18.60 6.11
CA THR A 110 -1.97 -20.02 6.21
C THR A 110 -3.12 -20.23 7.20
N ASP A 111 -3.07 -19.60 8.36
CA ASP A 111 -4.13 -19.71 9.36
C ASP A 111 -5.47 -19.17 8.84
N ILE A 112 -5.46 -18.03 8.15
CA ILE A 112 -6.67 -17.47 7.50
C ILE A 112 -7.24 -18.44 6.46
N LEU A 113 -6.39 -18.99 5.59
CA LEU A 113 -6.81 -19.93 4.54
C LEU A 113 -7.38 -21.25 5.13
N ASP A 114 -6.79 -21.72 6.23
CA ASP A 114 -7.26 -22.89 6.98
C ASP A 114 -8.52 -22.62 7.85
N GLY A 115 -9.01 -21.38 7.88
CA GLY A 115 -10.15 -20.96 8.73
C GLY A 115 -9.80 -20.87 10.21
N LYS A 116 -8.51 -20.84 10.55
CA LYS A 116 -8.00 -20.64 11.91
C LYS A 116 -7.95 -19.14 12.23
N GLU A 117 -7.87 -18.81 13.52
CA GLU A 117 -7.65 -17.44 13.97
C GLU A 117 -6.15 -17.10 13.90
N PRO A 118 -5.71 -16.14 13.06
CA PRO A 118 -4.30 -15.76 12.97
C PRO A 118 -3.89 -14.90 14.16
N ILE A 119 -2.62 -14.95 14.53
CA ILE A 119 -2.03 -14.05 15.52
C ILE A 119 -1.31 -12.93 14.76
N ILE A 120 -2.01 -11.85 14.47
CA ILE A 120 -1.46 -10.71 13.73
C ILE A 120 -1.01 -9.63 14.72
N THR A 121 0.28 -9.34 14.75
CA THR A 121 0.84 -8.31 15.63
C THR A 121 1.69 -7.32 14.83
N TRP A 122 1.59 -6.05 15.22
CA TRP A 122 2.28 -4.93 14.59
C TRP A 122 3.15 -4.20 15.60
N THR A 123 4.28 -3.64 15.16
CA THR A 123 5.06 -2.75 16.02
C THR A 123 4.31 -1.44 16.26
N ASP A 124 4.32 -0.98 17.50
CA ASP A 124 3.82 0.33 17.93
C ASP A 124 4.89 1.44 17.82
N LYS A 125 6.14 1.06 17.47
CA LYS A 125 7.29 1.97 17.47
C LYS A 125 7.40 2.73 16.16
N GLY A 126 7.47 4.06 16.27
CA GLY A 126 7.81 4.96 15.19
C GLY A 126 6.85 4.93 13.99
N VAL A 127 7.30 5.51 12.90
CA VAL A 127 6.61 5.59 11.62
C VAL A 127 7.51 5.00 10.54
N THR A 128 6.93 4.25 9.62
CA THR A 128 7.61 3.80 8.40
C THR A 128 7.25 4.74 7.26
N LEU A 129 8.26 5.31 6.61
CA LEU A 129 8.10 6.22 5.47
C LEU A 129 8.70 5.55 4.23
N GLY A 130 7.96 5.55 3.13
CA GLY A 130 8.42 5.17 1.81
C GLY A 130 8.40 6.36 0.86
N VAL A 131 9.45 6.50 0.05
CA VAL A 131 9.56 7.51 -0.99
C VAL A 131 9.77 6.80 -2.32
N VAL A 132 8.96 7.15 -3.31
CA VAL A 132 9.07 6.58 -4.66
C VAL A 132 10.06 7.40 -5.47
N VAL A 133 11.03 6.73 -6.06
CA VAL A 133 11.89 7.30 -7.09
C VAL A 133 11.29 6.98 -8.45
N ALA A 134 11.01 8.02 -9.24
CA ALA A 134 10.37 7.91 -10.53
C ALA A 134 11.30 8.31 -11.67
N SER A 135 11.07 7.74 -12.85
CA SER A 135 11.71 8.18 -14.09
C SER A 135 11.33 9.61 -14.43
N ASN A 136 12.27 10.36 -15.00
CA ASN A 136 12.02 11.73 -15.42
C ASN A 136 10.85 11.79 -16.42
N GLY A 137 9.89 12.68 -16.17
CA GLY A 137 8.66 12.84 -16.95
C GLY A 137 7.43 12.07 -16.42
N TYR A 138 7.61 11.13 -15.50
CA TYR A 138 6.48 10.40 -14.91
C TYR A 138 5.47 11.37 -14.23
N PRO A 139 4.13 11.17 -14.35
CA PRO A 139 3.41 10.02 -14.92
C PRO A 139 3.07 10.15 -16.42
N LEU A 140 3.58 11.18 -17.10
CA LEU A 140 3.39 11.39 -18.53
C LEU A 140 4.43 10.56 -19.33
N ASP A 141 4.94 11.10 -20.43
CA ASP A 141 6.01 10.46 -21.18
C ASP A 141 7.31 10.49 -20.37
N TYR A 142 7.84 9.31 -20.04
CA TYR A 142 9.03 9.15 -19.21
C TYR A 142 10.11 8.31 -19.89
N GLU A 143 11.35 8.63 -19.55
CA GLU A 143 12.53 7.97 -20.09
C GLU A 143 12.70 6.56 -19.49
N LYS A 144 13.10 5.60 -20.35
CA LYS A 144 13.46 4.22 -19.97
C LYS A 144 14.90 3.92 -20.36
N GLY A 145 15.48 2.90 -19.73
CA GLY A 145 16.84 2.47 -20.03
C GLY A 145 17.94 3.31 -19.36
N VAL A 146 17.57 4.19 -18.45
CA VAL A 146 18.53 4.94 -17.62
C VAL A 146 19.13 3.99 -16.59
N GLU A 147 20.45 3.99 -16.45
CA GLU A 147 21.15 3.19 -15.46
C GLU A 147 20.83 3.67 -14.05
N LEU A 148 20.45 2.72 -13.20
CA LEU A 148 20.06 2.95 -11.82
C LEU A 148 21.21 2.63 -10.88
N PRO A 149 21.40 3.41 -9.80
CA PRO A 149 22.42 3.10 -8.82
C PRO A 149 22.15 1.73 -8.16
N ALA A 150 23.17 0.89 -8.15
CA ALA A 150 23.07 -0.46 -7.62
C ALA A 150 23.15 -0.54 -6.07
N LYS A 151 23.28 0.58 -5.37
CA LYS A 151 23.49 0.59 -3.92
C LYS A 151 22.43 1.40 -3.21
N THR A 152 21.84 0.78 -2.20
CA THR A 152 21.13 1.46 -1.13
C THR A 152 22.13 2.22 -0.22
N VAL A 153 21.73 3.35 0.29
CA VAL A 153 22.55 4.18 1.20
C VAL A 153 22.05 3.97 2.63
N GLY A 154 22.93 3.50 3.51
CA GLY A 154 22.62 3.31 4.93
C GLY A 154 21.60 2.20 5.19
N ASP A 155 20.73 2.42 6.17
CA ASP A 155 19.72 1.44 6.62
C ASP A 155 18.40 1.51 5.84
N ILE A 156 18.46 2.02 4.61
CA ILE A 156 17.28 2.12 3.72
C ILE A 156 17.01 0.78 3.05
N ILE A 157 15.78 0.30 3.15
CA ILE A 157 15.31 -0.86 2.37
C ILE A 157 14.86 -0.35 1.01
N THR A 158 15.40 -0.90 -0.07
CA THR A 158 15.00 -0.56 -1.44
C THR A 158 14.15 -1.65 -2.04
N TYR A 159 12.97 -1.29 -2.52
CA TYR A 159 12.06 -2.16 -3.27
C TYR A 159 12.08 -1.74 -4.73
N TYR A 160 12.56 -2.62 -5.60
CA TYR A 160 12.57 -2.37 -7.04
C TYR A 160 11.19 -2.59 -7.65
N ALA A 161 10.76 -1.67 -8.51
CA ALA A 161 9.49 -1.72 -9.22
C ALA A 161 9.72 -1.74 -10.75
N GLY A 162 9.64 -0.60 -11.43
CA GLY A 162 9.87 -0.50 -12.86
C GLY A 162 11.35 -0.54 -13.25
N ALA A 163 12.04 -1.63 -12.90
CA ALA A 163 13.46 -1.84 -13.18
C ALA A 163 13.71 -3.19 -13.85
N LYS A 164 14.77 -3.30 -14.66
CA LYS A 164 15.22 -4.54 -15.29
C LYS A 164 16.73 -4.60 -15.40
N PHE A 165 17.30 -5.79 -15.44
CA PHE A 165 18.72 -5.95 -15.81
C PHE A 165 18.92 -5.76 -17.30
N SER A 166 20.04 -5.14 -17.65
CA SER A 166 20.50 -5.08 -19.04
C SER A 166 20.87 -6.47 -19.55
N GLU A 167 20.54 -6.79 -20.78
CA GLU A 167 20.88 -8.07 -21.41
C GLU A 167 22.39 -8.22 -21.64
N ASN A 168 23.10 -7.12 -21.89
CA ASN A 168 24.51 -7.09 -22.27
C ASN A 168 25.45 -6.73 -21.12
N SER A 169 24.93 -6.20 -20.05
CA SER A 169 25.69 -5.84 -18.85
C SER A 169 24.86 -6.22 -17.63
N ARG A 170 25.48 -6.33 -16.46
CA ARG A 170 24.74 -6.52 -15.21
C ARG A 170 24.17 -5.21 -14.64
N ALA A 171 24.09 -4.16 -15.45
CA ALA A 171 23.53 -2.88 -15.06
C ALA A 171 22.03 -2.99 -14.83
N LEU A 172 21.54 -2.35 -13.79
CA LEU A 172 20.11 -2.20 -13.53
C LEU A 172 19.61 -0.95 -14.26
N LEU A 173 18.56 -1.09 -15.05
CA LEU A 173 18.01 -0.03 -15.90
C LEU A 173 16.56 0.28 -15.53
N SER A 174 16.17 1.55 -15.66
CA SER A 174 14.76 1.93 -15.57
C SER A 174 13.93 1.28 -16.68
N ASN A 175 12.76 0.75 -16.35
CA ASN A 175 11.85 0.11 -17.31
C ASN A 175 10.38 0.48 -17.06
N GLY A 176 10.11 1.34 -16.09
CA GLY A 176 8.80 1.83 -15.72
C GLY A 176 8.84 3.26 -15.22
N GLY A 177 7.68 3.82 -14.93
CA GLY A 177 7.55 5.19 -14.40
C GLY A 177 8.04 5.30 -12.96
N ARG A 178 7.55 4.44 -12.06
CA ARG A 178 8.07 4.29 -10.69
C ARG A 178 9.15 3.21 -10.71
N VAL A 179 10.32 3.52 -10.19
CA VAL A 179 11.52 2.69 -10.39
C VAL A 179 11.89 1.92 -9.13
N TYR A 180 11.85 2.56 -7.99
CA TYR A 180 11.99 2.00 -6.64
C TYR A 180 11.47 2.97 -5.57
#